data_db9165cba9d72f0a68be559b8fcd5d59
#
_entry.id   db9165cba9d72f0a68be559b8fcd5d59
#
_cell.length_a   1.000
_cell.length_b   1.000
_cell.length_c   1.000
_cell.angle_alpha   90.00
_cell.angle_beta   90.00
_cell.angle_gamma   90.00
#
_symmetry.space_group_name_H-M   'P 1'
#
loop_
_entity.id
_entity.type
_entity.pdbx_description
1 polymer ?
#
loop_
_entity_poly.entity_id
_entity_poly.type
_entity_poly.pdbx_seq_one_letter_code
_entity_poly.pdbx_strand_id
1 'polypeptide(L)'
;MKRASAKWITSFCLAAGLALFAQNPADAAESPQRVVSINVCTDQLALVLARDGQLRSVSHLSQDRELSVMAAKARKMPVNHAQAEEVFLMKPDLVLAGTFSSRATVGLLRRLGVRVEEFAPARSFDDIEDHMRRMGELLGRQAEASREIDKMKAALAAIQPPTRRKTVALYYANSYTSGRGTLVDEAVRLAGLDNLADKAGVSGSAPLSLEKLVLEKPDILVRSSRDRAPALAFENFEHPALRALEKQARAVTIADNLTVCGGPFSVEAVAELAEAARD
;
A
#
# COMPACT_ATOMS: atom_id res chain seq x y z
N MET A 1 44.93 93.02 6.92
CA MET A 1 43.57 92.78 7.46
C MET A 1 42.71 92.09 6.43
N LYS A 2 42.42 90.78 6.59
CA LYS A 2 41.26 90.09 6.07
C LYS A 2 41.28 88.61 6.56
N ARG A 3 40.37 88.29 7.41
CA ARG A 3 40.20 86.98 8.05
C ARG A 3 39.61 85.99 7.03
N ALA A 4 40.22 84.81 6.90
CA ALA A 4 39.68 83.72 6.18
C ALA A 4 39.00 82.72 7.14
N SER A 5 37.69 82.44 6.86
CA SER A 5 36.86 81.57 7.66
C SER A 5 37.05 80.12 7.16
N ALA A 6 37.44 79.20 8.04
CA ALA A 6 37.49 77.76 7.76
C ALA A 6 36.09 77.15 7.93
N LYS A 7 35.54 76.49 6.87
CA LYS A 7 34.34 75.68 6.93
C LYS A 7 34.72 74.25 7.29
N TRP A 8 34.22 73.82 8.43
CA TRP A 8 34.29 72.42 8.85
C TRP A 8 33.17 71.61 8.11
N ILE A 9 33.57 70.59 7.33
CA ILE A 9 32.66 69.64 6.72
C ILE A 9 32.65 68.41 7.63
N THR A 10 31.55 68.23 8.34
CA THR A 10 31.28 67.01 9.13
C THR A 10 30.78 65.90 8.20
N SER A 11 31.63 64.90 8.00
CA SER A 11 31.29 63.68 7.24
C SER A 11 30.47 62.74 8.14
N PHE A 12 29.21 62.54 7.79
CA PHE A 12 28.29 61.62 8.48
C PHE A 12 28.44 60.24 7.86
N CYS A 13 29.20 59.34 8.53
CA CYS A 13 29.25 57.92 8.11
C CYS A 13 27.95 57.20 8.52
N LEU A 14 27.11 56.91 7.53
CA LEU A 14 25.95 56.06 7.70
C LEU A 14 26.43 54.59 7.73
N ALA A 15 26.54 53.98 8.91
CA ALA A 15 26.77 52.56 9.08
C ALA A 15 25.45 51.80 8.82
N ALA A 16 25.29 51.25 7.61
CA ALA A 16 24.20 50.34 7.29
C ALA A 16 24.48 48.97 7.95
N GLY A 17 23.84 48.72 9.09
CA GLY A 17 23.83 47.41 9.74
C GLY A 17 23.05 46.43 8.92
N LEU A 18 23.71 45.49 8.22
CA LEU A 18 23.09 44.28 7.68
C LEU A 18 22.69 43.39 8.86
N ALA A 19 21.42 43.42 9.25
CA ALA A 19 20.82 42.38 10.10
C ALA A 19 20.70 41.09 9.27
N LEU A 20 21.66 40.17 9.41
CA LEU A 20 21.51 38.79 9.00
C LEU A 20 20.36 38.19 9.85
N PHE A 21 19.17 38.10 9.25
CA PHE A 21 18.14 37.24 9.76
C PHE A 21 18.67 35.82 9.62
N ALA A 22 19.24 35.28 10.70
CA ALA A 22 19.41 33.84 10.84
C ALA A 22 18.02 33.22 10.76
N GLN A 23 17.66 32.68 9.60
CA GLN A 23 16.53 31.78 9.48
C GLN A 23 16.91 30.57 10.34
N ASN A 24 16.33 30.49 11.55
CA ASN A 24 16.27 29.22 12.26
C ASN A 24 15.66 28.22 11.30
N PRO A 25 16.33 27.09 10.97
CA PRO A 25 15.64 26.01 10.34
C PRO A 25 14.53 25.62 11.32
N ALA A 26 13.28 25.93 10.94
CA ALA A 26 12.11 25.49 11.68
C ALA A 26 12.34 24.02 11.99
N ASP A 27 12.15 23.61 13.26
CA ASP A 27 12.21 22.26 13.76
C ASP A 27 11.64 21.26 12.74
N ALA A 28 12.47 20.78 11.85
CA ALA A 28 12.20 19.58 11.10
C ALA A 28 12.22 18.47 12.14
N ALA A 29 11.05 18.10 12.65
CA ALA A 29 10.90 17.00 13.61
C ALA A 29 11.80 15.86 13.12
N GLU A 30 12.80 15.51 13.95
CA GLU A 30 13.79 14.51 13.56
C GLU A 30 13.06 13.23 13.15
N SER A 31 13.33 12.75 11.93
CA SER A 31 12.62 11.58 11.40
C SER A 31 12.84 10.38 12.33
N PRO A 32 11.83 9.57 12.58
CA PRO A 32 11.92 8.43 13.52
C PRO A 32 13.07 7.50 13.15
N GLN A 33 13.78 7.01 14.18
CA GLN A 33 14.98 6.17 14.04
C GLN A 33 14.70 4.69 14.41
N ARG A 34 13.65 4.44 15.16
CA ARG A 34 13.26 3.10 15.64
C ARG A 34 11.80 2.84 15.34
N VAL A 35 11.53 2.56 14.06
CA VAL A 35 10.19 2.28 13.56
C VAL A 35 9.89 0.80 13.76
N VAL A 36 8.75 0.49 14.33
CA VAL A 36 8.21 -0.88 14.42
C VAL A 36 6.88 -0.92 13.69
N SER A 37 6.71 -1.86 12.78
CA SER A 37 5.45 -2.07 12.07
C SER A 37 4.78 -3.35 12.58
N ILE A 38 3.47 -3.29 12.82
CA ILE A 38 2.67 -4.37 13.42
C ILE A 38 1.53 -4.87 12.53
N ASN A 39 1.58 -4.54 11.24
CA ASN A 39 0.57 -4.93 10.26
C ASN A 39 1.22 -5.19 8.90
N VAL A 40 0.85 -6.28 8.23
CA VAL A 40 1.48 -6.72 6.97
C VAL A 40 1.45 -5.65 5.87
N CYS A 41 0.42 -4.80 5.81
CA CYS A 41 0.32 -3.77 4.78
C CYS A 41 1.27 -2.60 5.07
N THR A 42 1.35 -2.15 6.33
CA THR A 42 2.32 -1.12 6.73
C THR A 42 3.75 -1.66 6.72
N ASP A 43 3.97 -2.96 7.00
CA ASP A 43 5.28 -3.61 6.85
C ASP A 43 5.82 -3.46 5.43
N GLN A 44 4.98 -3.78 4.42
CA GLN A 44 5.39 -3.72 3.02
C GLN A 44 5.74 -2.32 2.58
N LEU A 45 4.92 -1.30 2.92
CA LEU A 45 5.21 0.09 2.61
C LEU A 45 6.48 0.58 3.31
N ALA A 46 6.66 0.22 4.59
CA ALA A 46 7.87 0.56 5.33
C ALA A 46 9.12 -0.14 4.74
N LEU A 47 9.00 -1.40 4.33
CA LEU A 47 10.09 -2.11 3.65
C LEU A 47 10.47 -1.49 2.30
N VAL A 48 9.52 -0.87 1.59
CA VAL A 48 9.80 -0.13 0.36
C VAL A 48 10.55 1.18 0.65
N LEU A 49 10.13 1.95 1.67
CA LEU A 49 10.52 3.34 1.83
C LEU A 49 11.55 3.62 2.92
N ALA A 50 11.60 2.81 3.99
CA ALA A 50 12.51 3.06 5.10
C ALA A 50 13.99 2.97 4.68
N ARG A 51 14.82 3.83 5.29
CA ARG A 51 16.28 3.71 5.16
C ARG A 51 16.81 2.54 5.97
N ASP A 52 18.02 2.11 5.66
CA ASP A 52 18.69 1.05 6.39
C ASP A 52 18.75 1.35 7.90
N GLY A 53 18.40 0.36 8.71
CA GLY A 53 18.40 0.47 10.16
C GLY A 53 17.26 1.28 10.78
N GLN A 54 16.41 1.97 10.02
CA GLN A 54 15.26 2.73 10.52
C GLN A 54 14.11 1.83 10.96
N LEU A 55 13.74 0.83 10.12
CA LEU A 55 12.75 -0.17 10.45
C LEU A 55 13.41 -1.26 11.31
N ARG A 56 12.92 -1.43 12.54
CA ARG A 56 13.50 -2.35 13.55
C ARG A 56 12.83 -3.70 13.56
N SER A 57 11.55 -3.75 13.25
CA SER A 57 10.78 -4.99 13.25
C SER A 57 9.56 -4.86 12.35
N VAL A 58 9.15 -5.97 11.78
CA VAL A 58 7.93 -6.14 10.98
C VAL A 58 7.05 -7.21 11.62
N SER A 59 5.76 -7.27 11.28
CA SER A 59 4.92 -8.37 11.75
C SER A 59 5.37 -9.70 11.14
N HIS A 60 5.18 -10.80 11.86
CA HIS A 60 5.49 -12.15 11.38
C HIS A 60 4.74 -12.50 10.08
N LEU A 61 3.57 -11.89 9.85
CA LEU A 61 2.75 -12.09 8.65
C LEU A 61 3.47 -11.62 7.37
N SER A 62 4.37 -10.64 7.47
CA SER A 62 5.11 -10.15 6.29
C SER A 62 6.14 -11.14 5.74
N GLN A 63 6.47 -12.21 6.49
CA GLN A 63 7.35 -13.29 6.03
C GLN A 63 6.62 -14.37 5.21
N ASP A 64 5.29 -14.35 5.21
CA ASP A 64 4.46 -15.24 4.41
C ASP A 64 4.39 -14.74 2.96
N ARG A 65 4.79 -15.60 2.00
CA ARG A 65 4.79 -15.29 0.57
C ARG A 65 3.40 -15.12 -0.02
N GLU A 66 2.39 -15.72 0.58
CA GLU A 66 1.01 -15.58 0.12
C GLU A 66 0.40 -14.24 0.54
N LEU A 67 0.92 -13.62 1.60
CA LEU A 67 0.42 -12.36 2.15
C LEU A 67 1.27 -11.15 1.76
N SER A 68 2.55 -11.38 1.43
CA SER A 68 3.52 -10.29 1.25
C SER A 68 4.43 -10.50 0.05
N VAL A 69 4.40 -9.56 -0.88
CA VAL A 69 5.38 -9.45 -1.97
C VAL A 69 6.79 -9.24 -1.40
N MET A 70 6.88 -8.56 -0.25
CA MET A 70 8.14 -8.24 0.42
C MET A 70 8.66 -9.36 1.33
N ALA A 71 8.10 -10.58 1.28
CA ALA A 71 8.44 -11.69 2.18
C ALA A 71 9.94 -12.03 2.22
N ALA A 72 10.63 -11.97 1.08
CA ALA A 72 12.06 -12.23 1.02
C ALA A 72 12.89 -11.16 1.78
N LYS A 73 12.48 -9.90 1.75
CA LYS A 73 13.10 -8.79 2.50
C LYS A 73 12.73 -8.89 3.98
N ALA A 74 11.46 -9.19 4.28
CA ALA A 74 10.94 -9.35 5.63
C ALA A 74 11.63 -10.48 6.42
N ARG A 75 12.01 -11.59 5.77
CA ARG A 75 12.74 -12.70 6.42
C ARG A 75 14.13 -12.32 6.95
N LYS A 76 14.68 -11.20 6.52
CA LYS A 76 15.96 -10.66 7.01
C LYS A 76 15.79 -9.72 8.19
N MET A 77 14.54 -9.47 8.61
CA MET A 77 14.18 -8.52 9.67
C MET A 77 13.76 -9.26 10.94
N PRO A 78 14.01 -8.69 12.13
CA PRO A 78 13.34 -9.11 13.34
C PRO A 78 11.82 -9.04 13.18
N VAL A 79 11.09 -10.02 13.69
CA VAL A 79 9.63 -10.04 13.64
C VAL A 79 9.00 -9.74 15.00
N ASN A 80 7.76 -9.29 14.96
CA ASN A 80 6.88 -9.16 16.12
C ASN A 80 5.53 -9.83 15.84
N HIS A 81 4.78 -10.09 16.91
CA HIS A 81 3.44 -10.71 16.87
C HIS A 81 2.34 -9.70 17.20
N ALA A 82 2.64 -8.41 17.04
CA ALA A 82 1.73 -7.30 17.34
C ALA A 82 1.22 -7.29 18.81
N GLN A 83 2.02 -7.83 19.75
CA GLN A 83 1.73 -7.75 21.18
C GLN A 83 2.32 -6.45 21.74
N ALA A 84 1.55 -5.73 22.56
CA ALA A 84 1.95 -4.40 23.02
C ALA A 84 3.24 -4.43 23.86
N GLU A 85 3.40 -5.44 24.72
CA GLU A 85 4.58 -5.62 25.56
C GLU A 85 5.84 -5.90 24.72
N GLU A 86 5.74 -6.79 23.73
CA GLU A 86 6.81 -7.11 22.81
C GLU A 86 7.28 -5.85 22.05
N VAL A 87 6.32 -5.11 21.49
CA VAL A 87 6.58 -3.89 20.73
C VAL A 87 7.17 -2.79 21.61
N PHE A 88 6.64 -2.60 22.82
CA PHE A 88 7.13 -1.59 23.76
C PHE A 88 8.57 -1.84 24.19
N LEU A 89 8.96 -3.11 24.40
CA LEU A 89 10.34 -3.47 24.76
C LEU A 89 11.36 -3.16 23.65
N MET A 90 10.92 -3.01 22.40
CA MET A 90 11.76 -2.56 21.28
C MET A 90 12.05 -1.05 21.32
N LYS A 91 11.43 -0.31 22.26
CA LYS A 91 11.57 1.13 22.47
C LYS A 91 11.36 1.93 21.18
N PRO A 92 10.25 1.73 20.45
CA PRO A 92 10.00 2.46 19.21
C PRO A 92 9.76 3.93 19.47
N ASP A 93 10.18 4.78 18.52
CA ASP A 93 9.78 6.19 18.44
C ASP A 93 8.58 6.38 17.48
N LEU A 94 8.28 5.36 16.66
CA LEU A 94 7.07 5.28 15.84
C LEU A 94 6.63 3.83 15.69
N VAL A 95 5.34 3.59 15.88
CA VAL A 95 4.68 2.32 15.53
C VAL A 95 3.74 2.55 14.35
N LEU A 96 3.84 1.68 13.34
CA LEU A 96 2.96 1.66 12.17
C LEU A 96 1.95 0.52 12.35
N ALA A 97 0.66 0.83 12.23
CA ALA A 97 -0.43 -0.11 12.42
C ALA A 97 -1.48 0.03 11.30
N GLY A 98 -2.29 -0.98 11.09
CA GLY A 98 -3.50 -0.87 10.28
C GLY A 98 -4.72 -0.51 11.14
N THR A 99 -5.75 0.10 10.57
CA THR A 99 -7.01 0.41 11.28
C THR A 99 -7.74 -0.84 11.78
N PHE A 100 -7.37 -2.03 11.28
CA PHE A 100 -7.86 -3.34 11.76
C PHE A 100 -6.87 -4.05 12.70
N SER A 101 -5.77 -3.41 13.08
CA SER A 101 -4.91 -3.94 14.14
C SER A 101 -5.65 -3.98 15.48
N SER A 102 -5.20 -4.83 16.41
CA SER A 102 -5.81 -4.97 17.73
C SER A 102 -5.96 -3.61 18.43
N ARG A 103 -7.19 -3.21 18.71
CA ARG A 103 -7.49 -1.96 19.44
C ARG A 103 -6.87 -1.96 20.84
N ALA A 104 -6.79 -3.12 21.47
CA ALA A 104 -6.16 -3.27 22.79
C ALA A 104 -4.65 -2.96 22.69
N THR A 105 -3.96 -3.52 21.70
CA THR A 105 -2.54 -3.28 21.45
C THR A 105 -2.27 -1.80 21.16
N VAL A 106 -2.98 -1.23 20.18
CA VAL A 106 -2.83 0.18 19.79
C VAL A 106 -3.12 1.11 20.96
N GLY A 107 -4.23 0.87 21.69
CA GLY A 107 -4.62 1.66 22.84
C GLY A 107 -3.62 1.57 24.00
N LEU A 108 -3.03 0.41 24.26
CA LEU A 108 -2.02 0.25 25.30
C LEU A 108 -0.72 0.97 24.93
N LEU A 109 -0.23 0.81 23.70
CA LEU A 109 0.97 1.51 23.23
C LEU A 109 0.83 3.03 23.34
N ARG A 110 -0.32 3.59 22.94
CA ARG A 110 -0.60 5.02 23.08
C ARG A 110 -0.63 5.48 24.55
N ARG A 111 -1.22 4.70 25.46
CA ARG A 111 -1.19 5.00 26.91
C ARG A 111 0.21 4.96 27.50
N LEU A 112 1.10 4.15 26.93
CA LEU A 112 2.52 4.08 27.29
C LEU A 112 3.37 5.20 26.64
N GLY A 113 2.73 6.16 25.95
CA GLY A 113 3.40 7.30 25.33
C GLY A 113 4.05 7.02 23.97
N VAL A 114 3.78 5.84 23.38
CA VAL A 114 4.31 5.49 22.06
C VAL A 114 3.45 6.16 20.97
N ARG A 115 4.10 6.82 20.02
CA ARG A 115 3.44 7.34 18.83
C ARG A 115 2.99 6.19 17.93
N VAL A 116 1.68 6.07 17.65
CA VAL A 116 1.11 5.04 16.77
C VAL A 116 0.33 5.70 15.65
N GLU A 117 0.74 5.41 14.41
CA GLU A 117 0.09 5.86 13.18
C GLU A 117 -0.63 4.69 12.51
N GLU A 118 -1.91 4.89 12.19
CA GLU A 118 -2.76 3.86 11.61
C GLU A 118 -3.07 4.16 10.14
N PHE A 119 -3.02 3.13 9.30
CA PHE A 119 -3.35 3.17 7.88
C PHE A 119 -4.61 2.36 7.61
N ALA A 120 -5.53 2.91 6.85
CA ALA A 120 -6.68 2.17 6.34
C ALA A 120 -6.24 1.21 5.21
N PRO A 121 -7.00 0.17 4.88
CA PRO A 121 -6.78 -0.61 3.67
C PRO A 121 -6.88 0.28 2.42
N ALA A 122 -5.95 0.16 1.50
CA ALA A 122 -6.06 0.81 0.20
C ALA A 122 -7.16 0.13 -0.63
N ARG A 123 -8.03 0.93 -1.23
CA ARG A 123 -9.14 0.49 -2.10
C ARG A 123 -8.93 0.91 -3.54
N SER A 124 -7.96 1.78 -3.78
CA SER A 124 -7.62 2.35 -5.07
C SER A 124 -6.13 2.59 -5.20
N PHE A 125 -5.66 2.82 -6.42
CA PHE A 125 -4.28 3.26 -6.66
C PHE A 125 -4.03 4.68 -6.15
N ASP A 126 -5.07 5.52 -6.08
CA ASP A 126 -4.98 6.83 -5.42
C ASP A 126 -4.75 6.67 -3.91
N ASP A 127 -5.45 5.73 -3.25
CA ASP A 127 -5.19 5.41 -1.83
C ASP A 127 -3.74 4.91 -1.62
N ILE A 128 -3.22 4.10 -2.55
CA ILE A 128 -1.82 3.63 -2.49
C ILE A 128 -0.87 4.84 -2.57
N GLU A 129 -1.10 5.76 -3.50
CA GLU A 129 -0.31 6.97 -3.64
C GLU A 129 -0.32 7.81 -2.36
N ASP A 130 -1.49 8.04 -1.78
CA ASP A 130 -1.65 8.79 -0.54
C ASP A 130 -0.97 8.10 0.65
N HIS A 131 -1.08 6.77 0.75
CA HIS A 131 -0.39 6.00 1.77
C HIS A 131 1.13 6.07 1.61
N MET A 132 1.64 6.00 0.38
CA MET A 132 3.07 6.13 0.12
C MET A 132 3.58 7.52 0.45
N ARG A 133 2.85 8.60 0.11
CA ARG A 133 3.21 9.97 0.49
C ARG A 133 3.25 10.12 2.01
N ARG A 134 2.17 9.70 2.69
CA ARG A 134 2.09 9.76 4.15
C ARG A 134 3.19 8.94 4.82
N MET A 135 3.48 7.75 4.34
CA MET A 135 4.57 6.92 4.85
C MET A 135 5.92 7.62 4.63
N GLY A 136 6.14 8.22 3.45
CA GLY A 136 7.32 9.01 3.15
C GLY A 136 7.50 10.19 4.09
N GLU A 137 6.44 10.92 4.42
CA GLU A 137 6.45 12.02 5.40
C GLU A 137 6.81 11.53 6.80
N LEU A 138 6.13 10.46 7.26
CA LEU A 138 6.37 9.87 8.57
C LEU A 138 7.80 9.37 8.75
N LEU A 139 8.40 8.82 7.71
CA LEU A 139 9.76 8.27 7.74
C LEU A 139 10.86 9.28 7.37
N GLY A 140 10.49 10.50 6.92
CA GLY A 140 11.44 11.47 6.35
C GLY A 140 12.02 10.98 5.01
N ARG A 141 11.18 10.33 4.19
CA ARG A 141 11.53 9.68 2.91
C ARG A 141 10.67 10.16 1.74
N GLN A 142 10.28 11.43 1.75
CA GLN A 142 9.38 12.01 0.74
C GLN A 142 9.91 11.84 -0.70
N ALA A 143 11.20 12.10 -0.90
CA ALA A 143 11.81 11.94 -2.23
C ALA A 143 11.78 10.50 -2.74
N GLU A 144 11.97 9.52 -1.83
CA GLU A 144 11.85 8.10 -2.17
C GLU A 144 10.41 7.73 -2.52
N ALA A 145 9.45 8.17 -1.68
CA ALA A 145 8.04 7.95 -1.92
C ALA A 145 7.62 8.51 -3.29
N SER A 146 8.02 9.74 -3.63
CA SER A 146 7.73 10.34 -4.94
C SER A 146 8.29 9.47 -6.09
N ARG A 147 9.54 9.02 -5.98
CA ARG A 147 10.16 8.16 -7.01
C ARG A 147 9.40 6.84 -7.22
N GLU A 148 8.99 6.18 -6.13
CA GLU A 148 8.25 4.93 -6.22
C GLU A 148 6.83 5.14 -6.77
N ILE A 149 6.17 6.25 -6.42
CA ILE A 149 4.88 6.66 -6.98
C ILE A 149 5.01 6.90 -8.48
N ASP A 150 6.02 7.65 -8.93
CA ASP A 150 6.24 7.94 -10.34
C ASP A 150 6.51 6.66 -11.14
N LYS A 151 7.28 5.71 -10.59
CA LYS A 151 7.49 4.39 -11.20
C LYS A 151 6.19 3.61 -11.34
N MET A 152 5.37 3.57 -10.27
CA MET A 152 4.06 2.91 -10.28
C MET A 152 3.15 3.50 -11.36
N LYS A 153 3.06 4.84 -11.43
CA LYS A 153 2.24 5.55 -12.42
C LYS A 153 2.73 5.28 -13.86
N ALA A 154 4.03 5.32 -14.07
CA ALA A 154 4.61 5.01 -15.36
C ALA A 154 4.34 3.56 -15.80
N ALA A 155 4.43 2.60 -14.86
CA ALA A 155 4.12 1.21 -15.12
C ALA A 155 2.63 1.00 -15.44
N LEU A 156 1.71 1.65 -14.71
CA LEU A 156 0.28 1.63 -15.02
C LEU A 156 -0.02 2.20 -16.42
N ALA A 157 0.59 3.33 -16.76
CA ALA A 157 0.40 3.97 -18.07
C ALA A 157 0.93 3.13 -19.24
N ALA A 158 1.89 2.24 -19.01
CA ALA A 158 2.46 1.36 -20.01
C ALA A 158 1.59 0.12 -20.29
N ILE A 159 0.62 -0.20 -19.42
CA ILE A 159 -0.26 -1.36 -19.61
C ILE A 159 -1.22 -1.09 -20.76
N GLN A 160 -1.22 -2.01 -21.73
CA GLN A 160 -2.11 -1.94 -22.89
C GLN A 160 -3.38 -2.75 -22.59
N PRO A 161 -4.56 -2.12 -22.62
CA PRO A 161 -5.81 -2.84 -22.44
C PRO A 161 -6.07 -3.77 -23.64
N PRO A 162 -6.89 -4.83 -23.49
CA PRO A 162 -7.27 -5.70 -24.57
C PRO A 162 -8.09 -4.94 -25.63
N THR A 163 -8.05 -5.40 -26.89
CA THR A 163 -8.82 -4.80 -27.99
C THR A 163 -10.34 -4.89 -27.79
N ARG A 164 -10.80 -5.95 -27.12
CA ARG A 164 -12.19 -6.14 -26.71
C ARG A 164 -12.29 -6.29 -25.20
N ARG A 165 -13.22 -5.57 -24.58
CA ARG A 165 -13.53 -5.75 -23.17
C ARG A 165 -14.02 -7.17 -22.90
N LYS A 166 -13.40 -7.84 -21.95
CA LYS A 166 -13.75 -9.18 -21.49
C LYS A 166 -14.29 -9.09 -20.06
N THR A 167 -15.22 -10.00 -19.72
CA THR A 167 -15.78 -10.10 -18.37
C THR A 167 -14.90 -11.01 -17.52
N VAL A 168 -14.52 -10.52 -16.34
CA VAL A 168 -13.71 -11.24 -15.35
C VAL A 168 -14.58 -11.60 -14.16
N ALA A 169 -14.56 -12.86 -13.75
CA ALA A 169 -15.07 -13.29 -12.46
C ALA A 169 -13.92 -13.51 -11.48
N LEU A 170 -13.96 -12.82 -10.37
CA LEU A 170 -13.08 -13.05 -9.21
C LEU A 170 -13.80 -14.06 -8.30
N TYR A 171 -13.24 -15.25 -8.09
CA TYR A 171 -13.91 -16.29 -7.32
C TYR A 171 -12.97 -16.95 -6.33
N TYR A 172 -13.26 -16.77 -5.06
CA TYR A 172 -12.39 -17.11 -3.94
C TYR A 172 -12.99 -18.21 -3.05
N ALA A 173 -12.25 -18.57 -2.02
CA ALA A 173 -12.70 -19.50 -0.99
C ALA A 173 -14.07 -19.09 -0.42
N ASN A 174 -14.87 -20.06 0.01
CA ASN A 174 -16.25 -19.88 0.48
C ASN A 174 -17.15 -19.13 -0.52
N SER A 175 -16.87 -19.25 -1.83
CA SER A 175 -17.64 -18.59 -2.89
C SER A 175 -17.66 -17.06 -2.78
N TYR A 176 -16.65 -16.43 -2.16
CA TYR A 176 -16.54 -14.98 -2.10
C TYR A 176 -16.07 -14.42 -3.44
N THR A 177 -16.46 -13.18 -3.69
CA THR A 177 -15.98 -12.35 -4.79
C THR A 177 -15.65 -10.94 -4.27
N SER A 178 -14.94 -10.17 -5.08
CA SER A 178 -14.64 -8.75 -4.80
C SER A 178 -15.24 -7.87 -5.88
N GLY A 179 -16.13 -6.99 -5.48
CA GLY A 179 -16.81 -6.04 -6.34
C GLY A 179 -16.35 -4.61 -6.10
N ARG A 180 -17.22 -3.66 -6.44
CA ARG A 180 -16.97 -2.22 -6.42
C ARG A 180 -16.40 -1.75 -5.10
N GLY A 181 -15.38 -0.88 -5.15
CA GLY A 181 -14.74 -0.30 -3.98
C GLY A 181 -13.71 -1.21 -3.31
N THR A 182 -13.19 -2.20 -4.04
CA THR A 182 -12.01 -2.98 -3.65
C THR A 182 -10.84 -2.70 -4.59
N LEU A 183 -9.62 -2.83 -4.10
CA LEU A 183 -8.41 -2.61 -4.90
C LEU A 183 -8.33 -3.56 -6.11
N VAL A 184 -8.76 -4.81 -5.94
CA VAL A 184 -8.75 -5.78 -7.04
C VAL A 184 -9.80 -5.46 -8.10
N ASP A 185 -10.96 -4.91 -7.73
CA ASP A 185 -11.94 -4.40 -8.69
C ASP A 185 -11.35 -3.24 -9.51
N GLU A 186 -10.64 -2.32 -8.87
CA GLU A 186 -9.96 -1.26 -9.60
C GLU A 186 -8.88 -1.81 -10.53
N ALA A 187 -8.10 -2.80 -10.10
CA ALA A 187 -7.13 -3.47 -10.96
C ALA A 187 -7.78 -4.09 -12.21
N VAL A 188 -8.94 -4.72 -12.05
CA VAL A 188 -9.73 -5.24 -13.20
C VAL A 188 -10.11 -4.11 -14.16
N ARG A 189 -10.60 -2.99 -13.65
CA ARG A 189 -11.00 -1.84 -14.48
C ARG A 189 -9.81 -1.18 -15.18
N LEU A 190 -8.67 -1.02 -14.49
CA LEU A 190 -7.45 -0.48 -15.06
C LEU A 190 -6.83 -1.40 -16.12
N ALA A 191 -7.03 -2.71 -16.00
CA ALA A 191 -6.67 -3.68 -17.04
C ALA A 191 -7.59 -3.62 -18.28
N GLY A 192 -8.62 -2.75 -18.29
CA GLY A 192 -9.57 -2.61 -19.39
C GLY A 192 -10.66 -3.69 -19.42
N LEU A 193 -10.97 -4.30 -18.27
CA LEU A 193 -11.90 -5.43 -18.13
C LEU A 193 -13.17 -5.03 -17.36
N ASP A 194 -14.19 -5.85 -17.44
CA ASP A 194 -15.44 -5.69 -16.70
C ASP A 194 -15.51 -6.72 -15.57
N ASN A 195 -15.72 -6.27 -14.34
CA ASN A 195 -15.89 -7.17 -13.20
C ASN A 195 -17.31 -7.74 -13.16
N LEU A 196 -17.44 -9.06 -13.19
CA LEU A 196 -18.74 -9.73 -13.08
C LEU A 196 -19.43 -9.40 -11.75
N ALA A 197 -18.69 -9.29 -10.67
CA ALA A 197 -19.23 -8.92 -9.36
C ALA A 197 -19.95 -7.57 -9.39
N ASP A 198 -19.45 -6.60 -10.17
CA ASP A 198 -20.07 -5.29 -10.36
C ASP A 198 -21.41 -5.41 -11.10
N LYS A 199 -21.47 -6.19 -12.18
CA LYS A 199 -22.73 -6.52 -12.88
C LYS A 199 -23.72 -7.24 -11.96
N ALA A 200 -23.21 -8.04 -11.02
CA ALA A 200 -24.01 -8.73 -10.01
C ALA A 200 -24.52 -7.81 -8.87
N GLY A 201 -24.12 -6.52 -8.86
CA GLY A 201 -24.48 -5.55 -7.82
C GLY A 201 -23.70 -5.72 -6.53
N VAL A 202 -22.56 -6.43 -6.55
CA VAL A 202 -21.71 -6.64 -5.37
C VAL A 202 -20.86 -5.39 -5.12
N SER A 203 -20.86 -4.89 -3.89
CA SER A 203 -19.98 -3.86 -3.40
C SER A 203 -19.14 -4.41 -2.24
N GLY A 204 -17.83 -4.12 -2.23
CA GLY A 204 -16.90 -4.74 -1.30
C GLY A 204 -16.70 -6.23 -1.60
N SER A 205 -16.43 -7.02 -0.56
CA SER A 205 -16.29 -8.47 -0.65
C SER A 205 -17.57 -9.15 -0.13
N ALA A 206 -18.18 -10.00 -0.94
CA ALA A 206 -19.43 -10.70 -0.60
C ALA A 206 -19.50 -12.07 -1.28
N PRO A 207 -20.38 -12.98 -0.84
CA PRO A 207 -20.63 -14.24 -1.53
C PRO A 207 -21.23 -14.01 -2.92
N LEU A 208 -20.77 -14.79 -3.90
CA LEU A 208 -21.35 -14.91 -5.25
C LEU A 208 -21.76 -16.37 -5.46
N SER A 209 -23.06 -16.62 -5.68
CA SER A 209 -23.50 -17.99 -5.88
C SER A 209 -22.90 -18.60 -7.14
N LEU A 210 -22.62 -19.89 -7.10
CA LEU A 210 -22.06 -20.63 -8.23
C LEU A 210 -23.01 -20.62 -9.44
N GLU A 211 -24.32 -20.66 -9.17
CA GLU A 211 -25.36 -20.62 -10.24
C GLU A 211 -25.23 -19.29 -11.01
N LYS A 212 -25.11 -18.17 -10.31
CA LYS A 212 -24.94 -16.85 -10.93
C LYS A 212 -23.64 -16.79 -11.73
N LEU A 213 -22.55 -17.28 -11.16
CA LEU A 213 -21.25 -17.35 -11.84
C LEU A 213 -21.34 -18.14 -13.15
N VAL A 214 -22.00 -19.30 -13.13
CA VAL A 214 -22.14 -20.17 -14.31
C VAL A 214 -23.09 -19.57 -15.37
N LEU A 215 -24.19 -18.92 -14.95
CA LEU A 215 -25.14 -18.25 -15.85
C LEU A 215 -24.52 -17.07 -16.61
N GLU A 216 -23.66 -16.28 -15.93
CA GLU A 216 -23.04 -15.09 -16.50
C GLU A 216 -21.89 -15.38 -17.48
N LYS A 217 -21.37 -16.60 -17.50
CA LYS A 217 -20.32 -17.09 -18.43
C LYS A 217 -19.17 -16.09 -18.62
N PRO A 218 -18.37 -15.82 -17.60
CA PRO A 218 -17.23 -14.89 -17.72
C PRO A 218 -16.23 -15.38 -18.77
N ASP A 219 -15.56 -14.46 -19.45
CA ASP A 219 -14.45 -14.76 -20.36
C ASP A 219 -13.23 -15.27 -19.60
N ILE A 220 -13.00 -14.70 -18.38
CA ILE A 220 -11.85 -14.99 -17.53
C ILE A 220 -12.35 -15.34 -16.13
N LEU A 221 -11.79 -16.39 -15.56
CA LEU A 221 -12.03 -16.79 -14.17
C LEU A 221 -10.72 -16.67 -13.39
N VAL A 222 -10.67 -15.69 -12.48
CA VAL A 222 -9.56 -15.52 -11.54
C VAL A 222 -9.87 -16.28 -10.26
N ARG A 223 -8.95 -17.15 -9.86
CA ARG A 223 -9.04 -17.94 -8.63
C ARG A 223 -7.94 -17.57 -7.67
N SER A 224 -8.21 -17.79 -6.38
CA SER A 224 -7.21 -17.72 -5.32
C SER A 224 -6.17 -18.83 -5.50
N SER A 225 -4.94 -18.58 -5.06
CA SER A 225 -3.89 -19.61 -5.02
C SER A 225 -4.32 -20.80 -4.16
N ARG A 226 -4.04 -22.01 -4.63
CA ARG A 226 -4.39 -23.29 -3.95
C ARG A 226 -3.30 -23.82 -3.03
N ASP A 227 -2.22 -23.10 -2.82
CA ASP A 227 -1.07 -23.59 -2.04
C ASP A 227 -1.34 -23.68 -0.53
N ARG A 228 -2.61 -23.55 -0.12
CA ARG A 228 -3.04 -23.69 1.27
C ARG A 228 -3.44 -25.12 1.58
N ALA A 229 -3.22 -25.53 2.83
CA ALA A 229 -3.66 -26.83 3.32
C ALA A 229 -5.15 -27.05 3.04
N PRO A 230 -5.59 -28.31 2.76
CA PRO A 230 -6.99 -28.61 2.51
C PRO A 230 -7.89 -28.05 3.61
N ALA A 231 -8.90 -27.27 3.22
CA ALA A 231 -9.87 -26.67 4.14
C ALA A 231 -11.25 -26.64 3.47
N LEU A 232 -12.31 -26.77 4.27
CA LEU A 232 -13.70 -26.66 3.82
C LEU A 232 -13.98 -25.42 2.98
N ALA A 233 -13.26 -24.32 3.28
CA ALA A 233 -13.34 -23.06 2.54
C ALA A 233 -13.05 -23.20 1.03
N PHE A 234 -12.35 -24.26 0.61
CA PHE A 234 -11.96 -24.51 -0.79
C PHE A 234 -12.80 -25.57 -1.49
N GLU A 235 -13.80 -26.17 -0.84
CA GLU A 235 -14.67 -27.18 -1.45
C GLU A 235 -15.44 -26.66 -2.66
N ASN A 236 -15.75 -25.36 -2.70
CA ASN A 236 -16.39 -24.73 -3.86
C ASN A 236 -15.59 -24.92 -5.16
N PHE A 237 -14.25 -25.06 -5.09
CA PHE A 237 -13.39 -25.26 -6.25
C PHE A 237 -13.46 -26.69 -6.80
N GLU A 238 -13.96 -27.64 -6.03
CA GLU A 238 -14.14 -29.04 -6.46
C GLU A 238 -15.48 -29.27 -7.11
N HIS A 239 -16.40 -28.28 -7.12
CA HIS A 239 -17.75 -28.45 -7.66
C HIS A 239 -17.72 -28.67 -9.17
N PRO A 240 -18.46 -29.71 -9.70
CA PRO A 240 -18.44 -30.06 -11.13
C PRO A 240 -18.80 -28.91 -12.07
N ALA A 241 -19.74 -28.03 -11.66
CA ALA A 241 -20.15 -26.87 -12.46
C ALA A 241 -19.00 -25.85 -12.61
N LEU A 242 -18.18 -25.63 -11.55
CA LEU A 242 -17.01 -24.75 -11.64
C LEU A 242 -15.94 -25.34 -12.55
N ARG A 243 -15.70 -26.66 -12.45
CA ARG A 243 -14.77 -27.36 -13.35
C ARG A 243 -15.22 -27.32 -14.82
N ALA A 244 -16.54 -27.35 -15.07
CA ALA A 244 -17.08 -27.18 -16.41
C ALA A 244 -16.88 -25.74 -16.93
N LEU A 245 -17.07 -24.74 -16.08
CA LEU A 245 -16.83 -23.34 -16.41
C LEU A 245 -15.33 -23.08 -16.70
N GLU A 246 -14.39 -23.65 -15.95
CA GLU A 246 -12.95 -23.55 -16.16
C GLU A 246 -12.50 -24.08 -17.54
N LYS A 247 -13.26 -24.96 -18.16
CA LYS A 247 -13.00 -25.44 -19.54
C LYS A 247 -13.49 -24.47 -20.60
N GLN A 248 -14.39 -23.54 -20.25
CA GLN A 248 -15.01 -22.58 -21.16
C GLN A 248 -14.38 -21.19 -21.01
N ALA A 249 -14.12 -20.78 -19.77
CA ALA A 249 -13.44 -19.54 -19.45
C ALA A 249 -11.93 -19.74 -19.36
N ARG A 250 -11.17 -18.69 -19.66
CA ARG A 250 -9.71 -18.69 -19.39
C ARG A 250 -9.49 -18.63 -17.87
N ALA A 251 -9.14 -19.75 -17.26
CA ALA A 251 -8.81 -19.79 -15.84
C ALA A 251 -7.40 -19.29 -15.60
N VAL A 252 -7.24 -18.31 -14.70
CA VAL A 252 -5.96 -17.73 -14.29
C VAL A 252 -5.88 -17.63 -12.76
N THR A 253 -4.67 -17.59 -12.24
CA THR A 253 -4.41 -17.33 -10.83
C THR A 253 -3.63 -16.03 -10.74
N ILE A 254 -4.18 -15.05 -10.04
CA ILE A 254 -3.48 -13.82 -9.66
C ILE A 254 -3.04 -13.97 -8.20
N ALA A 255 -1.79 -13.67 -7.92
CA ALA A 255 -1.27 -13.83 -6.58
C ALA A 255 -1.98 -12.88 -5.60
N ASP A 256 -2.55 -13.43 -4.53
CA ASP A 256 -3.33 -12.67 -3.53
C ASP A 256 -2.49 -11.54 -2.90
N ASN A 257 -1.19 -11.75 -2.70
CA ASN A 257 -0.27 -10.78 -2.12
C ASN A 257 -0.14 -9.47 -2.92
N LEU A 258 -0.53 -9.46 -4.22
CA LEU A 258 -0.53 -8.25 -5.05
C LEU A 258 -1.69 -7.29 -4.71
N THR A 259 -2.78 -7.81 -4.12
CA THR A 259 -4.01 -7.04 -3.90
C THR A 259 -4.55 -7.07 -2.46
N VAL A 260 -4.06 -7.96 -1.61
CA VAL A 260 -4.40 -8.00 -0.16
C VAL A 260 -3.97 -6.70 0.52
N CYS A 261 -2.79 -6.19 0.18
CA CYS A 261 -2.29 -4.89 0.61
C CYS A 261 -2.00 -4.02 -0.61
N GLY A 262 -2.38 -2.76 -0.57
CA GLY A 262 -2.00 -1.80 -1.59
C GLY A 262 -0.53 -1.39 -1.47
N GLY A 263 0.18 -1.38 -2.59
CA GLY A 263 1.56 -0.95 -2.69
C GLY A 263 1.98 -0.78 -4.15
N PRO A 264 3.19 -0.25 -4.43
CA PRO A 264 3.64 -0.02 -5.81
C PRO A 264 3.69 -1.31 -6.65
N PHE A 265 3.81 -2.47 -6.00
CA PHE A 265 3.76 -3.79 -6.61
C PHE A 265 2.36 -4.21 -7.10
N SER A 266 1.29 -3.54 -6.64
CA SER A 266 -0.09 -3.88 -7.07
C SER A 266 -0.32 -3.64 -8.56
N VAL A 267 0.54 -2.89 -9.23
CA VAL A 267 0.54 -2.73 -10.69
C VAL A 267 0.73 -4.06 -11.42
N GLU A 268 1.41 -5.02 -10.81
CA GLU A 268 1.62 -6.36 -11.39
C GLU A 268 0.28 -7.10 -11.56
N ALA A 269 -0.66 -6.95 -10.61
CA ALA A 269 -2.00 -7.53 -10.77
C ALA A 269 -2.75 -6.96 -11.97
N VAL A 270 -2.60 -5.65 -12.24
CA VAL A 270 -3.19 -5.01 -13.43
C VAL A 270 -2.57 -5.57 -14.71
N ALA A 271 -1.25 -5.72 -14.73
CA ALA A 271 -0.51 -6.26 -15.87
C ALA A 271 -0.89 -7.73 -16.15
N GLU A 272 -0.96 -8.58 -15.11
CA GLU A 272 -1.35 -9.98 -15.23
C GLU A 272 -2.80 -10.13 -15.75
N LEU A 273 -3.73 -9.28 -15.25
CA LEU A 273 -5.11 -9.25 -15.73
C LEU A 273 -5.19 -8.82 -17.20
N ALA A 274 -4.47 -7.78 -17.60
CA ALA A 274 -4.41 -7.33 -18.99
C ALA A 274 -3.82 -8.42 -19.92
N GLU A 275 -2.75 -9.08 -19.47
CA GLU A 275 -2.14 -10.20 -20.22
C GLU A 275 -3.09 -11.41 -20.34
N ALA A 276 -3.81 -11.74 -19.25
CA ALA A 276 -4.82 -12.78 -19.27
C ALA A 276 -5.95 -12.51 -20.27
N ALA A 277 -6.15 -11.25 -20.64
CA ALA A 277 -7.19 -10.85 -21.59
C ALA A 277 -6.71 -10.78 -23.05
N ARG A 278 -5.42 -10.92 -23.33
CA ARG A 278 -4.91 -10.97 -24.69
C ARG A 278 -5.33 -12.25 -25.39
N ASP A 279 -5.63 -12.15 -26.67
CA ASP A 279 -6.05 -13.28 -27.53
C ASP A 279 -4.87 -14.15 -27.94
#